data_8e289ee5b40226b8a3ff2392712332d5
#
_entry.id   8e289ee5b40226b8a3ff2392712332d5
#
_cell.length_a   1.000
_cell.length_b   1.000
_cell.length_c   1.000
_cell.angle_alpha   90.00
_cell.angle_beta   90.00
_cell.angle_gamma   90.00
#
_symmetry.space_group_name_H-M   'P 1'
#
loop_
_entity.id
_entity.type
_entity.pdbx_description
1 polymer ?
#
loop_
_entity_poly.entity_id
_entity_poly.type
_entity_poly.pdbx_seq_one_letter_code
_entity_poly.pdbx_strand_id
1 'polypeptide(L)'
;VLNYKASKPGQFSADFSVNSQLGADISAKGSVITWKGMLKNGMNYEGRVLIRPKGGTLSASGDKISVKNADSCMVVIAMETDYLMDYKKDWKGESPSRKLDRYAAKAASADYAALKQAHISQYKSMFDRVKVNFGKTEEDVAKLPTPKRLEAYKKNPADPDLEETMFQFGRYLLLSSSRPDTLPANLQGLWNDYVKPPWACDYHNNINVQMAYW
;
A
#
# COMPACT_ATOMS: atom_id res chain seq x y z
N VAL A 1 0.88 3.12 -6.39
CA VAL A 1 1.56 3.85 -7.49
C VAL A 1 2.40 4.95 -6.90
N LEU A 2 3.66 5.05 -7.34
CA LEU A 2 4.59 6.10 -6.98
C LEU A 2 4.85 6.97 -8.23
N ASN A 3 5.06 8.26 -8.03
CA ASN A 3 5.39 9.17 -9.12
C ASN A 3 6.52 10.09 -8.70
N TYR A 4 7.64 9.96 -9.36
CA TYR A 4 8.83 10.78 -9.17
C TYR A 4 8.90 11.83 -10.29
N LYS A 5 9.17 13.06 -9.91
CA LYS A 5 9.34 14.17 -10.86
C LYS A 5 10.65 14.89 -10.56
N ALA A 6 11.49 15.05 -11.54
CA ALA A 6 12.71 15.84 -11.42
C ALA A 6 12.38 17.33 -11.30
N SER A 7 13.21 18.08 -10.57
CA SER A 7 13.11 19.54 -10.47
C SER A 7 13.48 20.24 -11.78
N LYS A 8 14.32 19.60 -12.59
CA LYS A 8 14.72 20.02 -13.94
C LYS A 8 14.65 18.83 -14.90
N PRO A 9 14.36 19.03 -16.19
CA PRO A 9 14.35 17.97 -17.19
C PRO A 9 15.66 17.16 -17.20
N GLY A 10 15.57 15.86 -17.40
CA GLY A 10 16.71 14.96 -17.52
C GLY A 10 17.49 14.68 -16.23
N GLN A 11 17.00 15.09 -15.04
CA GLN A 11 17.75 14.93 -13.79
C GLN A 11 17.31 13.75 -12.92
N PHE A 12 16.29 13.00 -13.32
CA PHE A 12 15.91 11.81 -12.57
C PHE A 12 16.74 10.60 -13.02
N SER A 13 17.53 10.05 -12.10
CA SER A 13 18.24 8.79 -12.29
C SER A 13 18.07 7.93 -11.04
N ALA A 14 17.70 6.66 -11.21
CA ALA A 14 17.47 5.73 -10.12
C ALA A 14 17.64 4.27 -10.55
N ASP A 15 18.08 3.44 -9.64
CA ASP A 15 18.06 2.00 -9.77
C ASP A 15 16.89 1.43 -8.95
N PHE A 16 16.16 0.50 -9.55
CA PHE A 16 15.05 -0.20 -8.94
C PHE A 16 15.39 -1.66 -8.76
N SER A 17 15.15 -2.18 -7.57
CA SER A 17 15.29 -3.60 -7.24
C SER A 17 14.22 -4.01 -6.23
N VAL A 18 14.01 -5.30 -6.11
CA VAL A 18 13.13 -5.91 -5.10
C VAL A 18 13.97 -6.81 -4.23
N ASN A 19 13.71 -6.82 -2.93
CA ASN A 19 14.23 -7.81 -2.01
C ASN A 19 13.06 -8.59 -1.40
N SER A 20 13.16 -9.91 -1.31
CA SER A 20 12.14 -10.78 -0.76
C SER A 20 12.66 -11.54 0.45
N GLN A 21 12.01 -11.35 1.60
CA GLN A 21 12.27 -12.15 2.80
C GLN A 21 11.75 -13.59 2.69
N LEU A 22 10.92 -13.88 1.68
CA LEU A 22 10.28 -15.17 1.45
C LEU A 22 11.04 -16.05 0.43
N GLY A 23 12.20 -15.62 -0.03
CA GLY A 23 13.02 -16.39 -0.99
C GLY A 23 12.40 -16.46 -2.39
N ALA A 24 11.81 -15.36 -2.87
CA ALA A 24 11.24 -15.32 -4.21
C ALA A 24 12.30 -15.38 -5.32
N ASP A 25 11.94 -15.96 -6.45
CA ASP A 25 12.65 -15.81 -7.71
C ASP A 25 12.41 -14.41 -8.24
N ILE A 26 13.46 -13.63 -8.45
CA ILE A 26 13.40 -12.24 -8.90
C ILE A 26 14.07 -12.12 -10.27
N SER A 27 13.41 -11.42 -11.20
CA SER A 27 13.96 -11.14 -12.51
C SER A 27 13.48 -9.80 -13.04
N ALA A 28 14.29 -9.14 -13.87
CA ALA A 28 13.95 -7.91 -14.55
C ALA A 28 13.97 -8.11 -16.06
N LYS A 29 12.88 -7.72 -16.74
CA LYS A 29 12.79 -7.78 -18.21
C LYS A 29 12.05 -6.56 -18.73
N GLY A 30 12.66 -5.87 -19.69
CA GLY A 30 12.11 -4.61 -20.21
C GLY A 30 11.92 -3.60 -19.08
N SER A 31 10.70 -3.14 -18.87
CA SER A 31 10.34 -2.18 -17.82
C SER A 31 9.71 -2.83 -16.57
N VAL A 32 9.79 -4.16 -16.42
CA VAL A 32 9.12 -4.89 -15.33
C VAL A 32 10.12 -5.68 -14.51
N ILE A 33 10.08 -5.52 -13.18
CA ILE A 33 10.68 -6.45 -12.23
C ILE A 33 9.56 -7.36 -11.75
N THR A 34 9.78 -8.67 -11.79
CA THR A 34 8.87 -9.70 -11.28
C THR A 34 9.54 -10.44 -10.14
N TRP A 35 8.80 -10.68 -9.06
CA TRP A 35 9.18 -11.65 -8.02
C TRP A 35 8.04 -12.61 -7.79
N LYS A 36 8.35 -13.88 -7.64
CA LYS A 36 7.36 -14.94 -7.46
C LYS A 36 7.89 -16.07 -6.60
N GLY A 37 6.99 -16.75 -5.94
CA GLY A 37 7.33 -17.90 -5.10
C GLY A 37 6.10 -18.64 -4.64
N MET A 38 6.33 -19.64 -3.81
CA MET A 38 5.30 -20.44 -3.16
C MET A 38 5.56 -20.46 -1.66
N LEU A 39 4.53 -20.22 -0.88
CA LEU A 39 4.58 -20.33 0.58
C LEU A 39 4.55 -21.80 1.02
N LYS A 40 4.95 -22.07 2.28
CA LYS A 40 4.98 -23.43 2.83
C LYS A 40 3.64 -24.16 2.81
N ASN A 41 2.53 -23.42 2.83
CA ASN A 41 1.17 -23.96 2.73
C ASN A 41 0.73 -24.21 1.28
N GLY A 42 1.62 -24.06 0.29
CA GLY A 42 1.34 -24.27 -1.12
C GLY A 42 0.65 -23.11 -1.83
N MET A 43 0.48 -21.95 -1.18
CA MET A 43 -0.06 -20.75 -1.81
C MET A 43 1.00 -20.08 -2.69
N ASN A 44 0.68 -19.85 -3.95
CA ASN A 44 1.54 -19.12 -4.86
C ASN A 44 1.35 -17.61 -4.68
N TYR A 45 2.42 -16.86 -4.81
CA TYR A 45 2.41 -15.41 -4.84
C TYR A 45 3.29 -14.88 -5.97
N GLU A 46 2.89 -13.76 -6.52
CA GLU A 46 3.67 -13.01 -7.50
C GLU A 46 3.47 -11.51 -7.28
N GLY A 47 4.52 -10.76 -7.52
CA GLY A 47 4.44 -9.31 -7.59
C GLY A 47 5.19 -8.76 -8.79
N ARG A 48 4.81 -7.58 -9.22
CA ARG A 48 5.42 -6.86 -10.34
C ARG A 48 5.62 -5.40 -10.01
N VAL A 49 6.77 -4.87 -10.39
CA VAL A 49 7.06 -3.44 -10.42
C VAL A 49 7.17 -3.03 -11.89
N LEU A 50 6.21 -2.27 -12.38
CA LEU A 50 6.25 -1.66 -13.71
C LEU A 50 6.85 -0.26 -13.59
N ILE A 51 7.95 -0.01 -14.30
CA ILE A 51 8.73 1.24 -14.28
C ILE A 51 8.52 1.97 -15.59
N ARG A 52 8.00 3.20 -15.53
CA ARG A 52 7.64 4.01 -16.69
C ARG A 52 8.31 5.38 -16.62
N PRO A 53 9.53 5.53 -17.11
CA PRO A 53 10.17 6.84 -17.22
C PRO A 53 9.53 7.66 -18.34
N LYS A 54 9.54 8.97 -18.19
CA LYS A 54 9.30 9.94 -19.23
C LYS A 54 10.62 10.62 -19.55
N GLY A 55 11.07 10.49 -20.80
CA GLY A 55 12.43 10.87 -21.18
C GLY A 55 13.51 9.93 -20.64
N GLY A 56 14.77 10.20 -20.99
CA GLY A 56 15.90 9.42 -20.55
C GLY A 56 15.98 8.01 -21.13
N THR A 57 16.71 7.13 -20.47
CA THR A 57 16.90 5.72 -20.86
C THR A 57 16.53 4.77 -19.74
N LEU A 58 16.07 3.57 -20.12
CA LEU A 58 15.80 2.47 -19.22
C LEU A 58 16.57 1.24 -19.67
N SER A 59 17.21 0.56 -18.73
CA SER A 59 17.90 -0.72 -18.99
C SER A 59 17.58 -1.72 -17.88
N ALA A 60 17.39 -2.99 -18.25
CA ALA A 60 17.22 -4.09 -17.33
C ALA A 60 18.47 -4.99 -17.34
N SER A 61 18.92 -5.41 -16.15
CA SER A 61 20.06 -6.34 -15.99
C SER A 61 19.86 -7.20 -14.75
N GLY A 62 19.83 -8.51 -14.92
CA GLY A 62 19.62 -9.46 -13.82
C GLY A 62 18.26 -9.26 -13.14
N ASP A 63 18.28 -8.78 -11.91
CA ASP A 63 17.12 -8.49 -11.07
C ASP A 63 16.81 -6.99 -10.91
N LYS A 64 17.50 -6.11 -11.66
CA LYS A 64 17.46 -4.65 -11.53
C LYS A 64 17.03 -3.95 -12.79
N ILE A 65 16.42 -2.79 -12.61
CA ILE A 65 16.15 -1.84 -13.69
C ILE A 65 16.76 -0.50 -13.32
N SER A 66 17.56 0.05 -14.24
CA SER A 66 18.16 1.38 -14.14
C SER A 66 17.43 2.35 -15.05
N VAL A 67 17.10 3.53 -14.53
CA VAL A 67 16.60 4.68 -15.26
C VAL A 67 17.66 5.79 -15.19
N LYS A 68 17.99 6.43 -16.30
CA LYS A 68 18.95 7.53 -16.35
C LYS A 68 18.40 8.71 -17.13
N ASN A 69 18.64 9.91 -16.60
CA ASN A 69 18.35 11.19 -17.25
C ASN A 69 16.88 11.36 -17.68
N ALA A 70 15.93 10.86 -16.89
CA ALA A 70 14.51 11.04 -17.14
C ALA A 70 13.98 12.36 -16.54
N ASP A 71 12.85 12.83 -17.06
CA ASP A 71 12.12 13.99 -16.53
C ASP A 71 11.26 13.59 -15.33
N SER A 72 10.71 12.39 -15.40
CA SER A 72 9.88 11.79 -14.36
C SER A 72 9.85 10.28 -14.50
N CYS A 73 9.37 9.59 -13.47
CA CYS A 73 9.19 8.15 -13.51
C CYS A 73 7.95 7.77 -12.69
N MET A 74 7.00 7.08 -13.33
CA MET A 74 5.89 6.44 -12.63
C MET A 74 6.24 4.97 -12.37
N VAL A 75 6.02 4.54 -11.12
CA VAL A 75 6.24 3.16 -10.69
C VAL A 75 4.92 2.58 -10.20
N VAL A 76 4.48 1.50 -10.83
CA VAL A 76 3.28 0.76 -10.43
C VAL A 76 3.69 -0.56 -9.80
N ILE A 77 3.27 -0.79 -8.56
CA ILE A 77 3.51 -2.03 -7.84
C ILE A 77 2.18 -2.76 -7.74
N ALA A 78 2.14 -4.02 -8.14
CA ALA A 78 1.00 -4.91 -7.99
C ALA A 78 1.45 -6.25 -7.43
N MET A 79 0.64 -6.82 -6.54
CA MET A 79 0.89 -8.11 -5.90
C MET A 79 -0.40 -8.92 -5.89
N GLU A 80 -0.27 -10.23 -6.08
CA GLU A 80 -1.39 -11.16 -6.03
C GLU A 80 -0.96 -12.49 -5.46
N THR A 81 -1.97 -13.24 -5.00
CA THR A 81 -1.85 -14.65 -4.63
C THR A 81 -2.90 -15.46 -5.39
N ASP A 82 -2.76 -16.78 -5.37
CA ASP A 82 -3.80 -17.69 -5.85
C ASP A 82 -4.87 -18.00 -4.79
N TYR A 83 -4.90 -17.26 -3.68
CA TYR A 83 -5.92 -17.43 -2.66
C TYR A 83 -7.34 -17.20 -3.21
N LEU A 84 -8.23 -18.11 -2.87
CA LEU A 84 -9.68 -18.00 -3.09
C LEU A 84 -10.41 -18.44 -1.81
N MET A 85 -11.39 -17.68 -1.35
CA MET A 85 -12.19 -18.02 -0.20
C MET A 85 -13.24 -19.10 -0.55
N ASP A 86 -12.76 -20.30 -0.87
CA ASP A 86 -13.58 -21.45 -1.21
C ASP A 86 -12.86 -22.73 -0.77
N TYR A 87 -13.33 -23.32 0.35
CA TYR A 87 -12.73 -24.56 0.89
C TYR A 87 -12.87 -25.76 -0.04
N LYS A 88 -13.90 -25.80 -0.90
CA LYS A 88 -14.10 -26.88 -1.88
C LYS A 88 -13.05 -26.89 -2.97
N LYS A 89 -12.33 -25.79 -3.12
CA LYS A 89 -11.23 -25.61 -4.08
C LYS A 89 -9.86 -25.56 -3.39
N ASP A 90 -9.77 -26.11 -2.17
CA ASP A 90 -8.52 -26.04 -1.38
C ASP A 90 -7.97 -24.62 -1.23
N TRP A 91 -8.85 -23.63 -1.15
CA TRP A 91 -8.50 -22.21 -1.05
C TRP A 91 -7.68 -21.69 -2.25
N LYS A 92 -7.69 -22.41 -3.38
CA LYS A 92 -6.93 -22.09 -4.60
C LYS A 92 -7.82 -21.59 -5.72
N GLY A 93 -7.46 -20.44 -6.24
CA GLY A 93 -8.12 -19.79 -7.35
C GLY A 93 -7.23 -19.60 -8.58
N GLU A 94 -7.47 -18.52 -9.29
CA GLU A 94 -6.73 -18.16 -10.49
C GLU A 94 -5.26 -17.87 -10.17
N SER A 95 -4.36 -18.24 -11.09
CA SER A 95 -2.93 -17.92 -10.99
C SER A 95 -2.68 -16.42 -10.79
N PRO A 96 -1.78 -16.05 -9.86
CA PRO A 96 -1.37 -14.65 -9.68
C PRO A 96 -0.92 -13.99 -10.98
N SER A 97 -0.19 -14.72 -11.82
CA SER A 97 0.33 -14.20 -13.10
C SER A 97 -0.79 -13.68 -14.00
N ARG A 98 -1.90 -14.44 -14.14
CA ARG A 98 -3.05 -14.01 -14.97
C ARG A 98 -3.72 -12.75 -14.46
N LYS A 99 -3.87 -12.63 -13.13
CA LYS A 99 -4.41 -11.41 -12.52
C LYS A 99 -3.50 -10.21 -12.79
N LEU A 100 -2.18 -10.40 -12.60
CA LEU A 100 -1.18 -9.37 -12.80
C LEU A 100 -1.00 -8.95 -14.26
N ASP A 101 -1.22 -9.86 -15.22
CA ASP A 101 -1.24 -9.51 -16.67
C ASP A 101 -2.34 -8.50 -16.97
N ARG A 102 -3.53 -8.69 -16.39
CA ARG A 102 -4.63 -7.72 -16.54
C ARG A 102 -4.32 -6.36 -15.90
N TYR A 103 -3.65 -6.35 -14.75
CA TYR A 103 -3.24 -5.10 -14.10
C TYR A 103 -2.13 -4.39 -14.87
N ALA A 104 -1.14 -5.14 -15.36
CA ALA A 104 -0.05 -4.59 -16.16
C ALA A 104 -0.56 -3.96 -17.45
N ALA A 105 -1.50 -4.61 -18.15
CA ALA A 105 -2.13 -4.06 -19.34
C ALA A 105 -2.85 -2.73 -19.07
N LYS A 106 -3.61 -2.64 -17.97
CA LYS A 106 -4.26 -1.39 -17.55
C LYS A 106 -3.24 -0.32 -17.13
N ALA A 107 -2.19 -0.71 -16.41
CA ALA A 107 -1.17 0.21 -15.92
C ALA A 107 -0.28 0.76 -17.05
N ALA A 108 -0.11 0.00 -18.13
CA ALA A 108 0.75 0.41 -19.26
C ALA A 108 0.28 1.71 -19.92
N SER A 109 -1.03 1.96 -20.00
CA SER A 109 -1.63 3.16 -20.60
C SER A 109 -2.13 4.17 -19.58
N ALA A 110 -2.08 3.85 -18.27
CA ALA A 110 -2.65 4.70 -17.24
C ALA A 110 -1.88 6.04 -17.10
N ASP A 111 -2.62 7.12 -16.93
CA ASP A 111 -2.08 8.42 -16.53
C ASP A 111 -2.09 8.56 -15.00
N TYR A 112 -1.02 9.09 -14.43
CA TYR A 112 -0.90 9.27 -12.98
C TYR A 112 -1.97 10.20 -12.40
N ALA A 113 -2.28 11.30 -13.07
CA ALA A 113 -3.28 12.23 -12.58
C ALA A 113 -4.68 11.60 -12.53
N ALA A 114 -5.03 10.82 -13.56
CA ALA A 114 -6.28 10.08 -13.61
C ALA A 114 -6.35 9.01 -12.50
N LEU A 115 -5.26 8.25 -12.29
CA LEU A 115 -5.18 7.26 -11.20
C LEU A 115 -5.33 7.91 -9.82
N LYS A 116 -4.63 9.03 -9.60
CA LYS A 116 -4.72 9.80 -8.35
C LYS A 116 -6.14 10.31 -8.10
N GLN A 117 -6.78 10.87 -9.14
CA GLN A 117 -8.13 11.39 -9.01
C GLN A 117 -9.14 10.29 -8.72
N ALA A 118 -9.04 9.15 -9.42
CA ALA A 118 -9.89 7.99 -9.16
C ALA A 118 -9.74 7.45 -7.72
N HIS A 119 -8.49 7.36 -7.24
CA HIS A 119 -8.21 6.96 -5.87
C HIS A 119 -8.82 7.93 -4.85
N ILE A 120 -8.62 9.24 -5.03
CA ILE A 120 -9.18 10.28 -4.14
C ILE A 120 -10.71 10.19 -4.14
N SER A 121 -11.34 10.11 -5.30
CA SER A 121 -12.80 10.07 -5.41
C SER A 121 -13.38 8.83 -4.72
N GLN A 122 -12.79 7.67 -4.96
CA GLN A 122 -13.20 6.41 -4.32
C GLN A 122 -13.02 6.45 -2.80
N TYR A 123 -11.89 6.96 -2.32
CA TYR A 123 -11.63 7.06 -0.89
C TYR A 123 -12.58 8.05 -0.20
N LYS A 124 -12.76 9.23 -0.77
CA LYS A 124 -13.66 10.27 -0.23
C LYS A 124 -15.11 9.81 -0.16
N SER A 125 -15.58 8.99 -1.09
CA SER A 125 -16.95 8.45 -1.07
C SER A 125 -17.28 7.66 0.21
N MET A 126 -16.27 7.16 0.90
CA MET A 126 -16.39 6.45 2.17
C MET A 126 -15.96 7.33 3.36
N PHE A 127 -14.83 8.01 3.23
CA PHE A 127 -14.25 8.79 4.32
C PHE A 127 -15.12 9.98 4.71
N ASP A 128 -15.69 10.67 3.73
CA ASP A 128 -16.50 11.88 3.95
C ASP A 128 -17.90 11.59 4.57
N ARG A 129 -18.25 10.31 4.79
CA ARG A 129 -19.51 9.92 5.45
C ARG A 129 -19.54 10.26 6.94
N VAL A 130 -18.38 10.39 7.57
CA VAL A 130 -18.26 10.70 8.99
C VAL A 130 -17.37 11.92 9.15
N LYS A 131 -17.92 12.92 9.82
CA LYS A 131 -17.22 14.14 10.23
C LYS A 131 -17.36 14.26 11.75
N VAL A 132 -16.27 14.50 12.42
CA VAL A 132 -16.23 14.78 13.85
C VAL A 132 -15.59 16.15 14.08
N ASN A 133 -15.97 16.80 15.17
CA ASN A 133 -15.33 18.01 15.64
C ASN A 133 -15.37 17.97 17.16
N PHE A 134 -14.22 17.85 17.80
CA PHE A 134 -14.09 17.78 19.26
C PHE A 134 -13.76 19.12 19.89
N GLY A 135 -13.65 20.17 19.09
CA GLY A 135 -13.30 21.51 19.54
C GLY A 135 -12.11 22.09 18.78
N LYS A 136 -11.44 23.04 19.36
CA LYS A 136 -10.29 23.71 18.78
C LYS A 136 -9.10 23.65 19.72
N THR A 137 -7.96 23.24 19.20
CA THR A 137 -6.68 23.27 19.91
C THR A 137 -6.12 24.68 19.95
N GLU A 138 -5.47 25.04 21.05
CA GLU A 138 -4.73 26.31 21.16
C GLU A 138 -3.67 26.42 20.07
N GLU A 139 -3.48 27.62 19.54
CA GLU A 139 -2.72 27.84 18.31
C GLU A 139 -1.23 27.49 18.45
N ASP A 140 -0.63 27.70 19.59
CA ASP A 140 0.76 27.37 19.92
C ASP A 140 0.95 25.83 19.95
N VAL A 141 0.00 25.08 20.49
CA VAL A 141 0.00 23.61 20.50
C VAL A 141 -0.23 23.06 19.10
N ALA A 142 -1.18 23.62 18.35
CA ALA A 142 -1.52 23.18 17.00
C ALA A 142 -0.34 23.31 16.01
N LYS A 143 0.58 24.24 16.23
CA LYS A 143 1.80 24.45 15.43
C LYS A 143 2.92 23.44 15.73
N LEU A 144 2.83 22.69 16.81
CA LEU A 144 3.84 21.70 17.15
C LEU A 144 3.77 20.50 16.20
N PRO A 145 4.91 19.88 15.88
CA PRO A 145 4.90 18.60 15.19
C PRO A 145 4.26 17.50 16.06
N THR A 146 3.60 16.53 15.43
CA THR A 146 2.82 15.47 16.10
C THR A 146 3.54 14.81 17.29
N PRO A 147 4.85 14.44 17.24
CA PRO A 147 5.52 13.88 18.40
C PRO A 147 5.52 14.82 19.61
N LYS A 148 5.67 16.14 19.40
CA LYS A 148 5.64 17.12 20.47
C LYS A 148 4.21 17.37 21.02
N ARG A 149 3.21 17.29 20.15
CA ARG A 149 1.80 17.34 20.57
C ARG A 149 1.47 16.13 21.48
N LEU A 150 1.93 14.92 21.12
CA LEU A 150 1.75 13.71 21.95
C LEU A 150 2.45 13.83 23.31
N GLU A 151 3.65 14.41 23.38
CA GLU A 151 4.34 14.67 24.65
C GLU A 151 3.60 15.72 25.51
N ALA A 152 3.07 16.78 24.90
CA ALA A 152 2.28 17.79 25.58
C ALA A 152 0.94 17.20 26.09
N TYR A 153 0.26 16.42 25.26
CA TYR A 153 -1.01 15.76 25.59
C TYR A 153 -0.92 14.83 26.81
N LYS A 154 0.20 14.12 26.98
CA LYS A 154 0.44 13.29 28.18
C LYS A 154 0.44 14.11 29.48
N LYS A 155 0.79 15.38 29.43
CA LYS A 155 0.86 16.27 30.58
C LYS A 155 -0.46 17.03 30.79
N ASN A 156 -1.06 17.47 29.70
CA ASN A 156 -2.33 18.17 29.69
C ASN A 156 -3.15 17.71 28.45
N PRO A 157 -4.19 16.88 28.62
CA PRO A 157 -5.01 16.36 27.53
C PRO A 157 -6.01 17.41 27.01
N ALA A 158 -5.50 18.52 26.49
CA ALA A 158 -6.28 19.64 25.95
C ALA A 158 -5.90 19.91 24.49
N ASP A 159 -6.01 18.88 23.64
CA ASP A 159 -5.71 18.98 22.22
C ASP A 159 -6.80 18.26 21.38
N PRO A 160 -8.00 18.89 21.23
CA PRO A 160 -9.12 18.31 20.49
C PRO A 160 -8.80 17.96 19.03
N ASP A 161 -7.99 18.76 18.34
CA ASP A 161 -7.58 18.47 16.95
C ASP A 161 -6.69 17.23 16.86
N LEU A 162 -5.89 16.93 17.90
CA LEU A 162 -5.10 15.68 17.95
C LEU A 162 -6.02 14.47 18.17
N GLU A 163 -7.03 14.60 19.01
CA GLU A 163 -8.05 13.56 19.23
C GLU A 163 -8.84 13.27 17.95
N GLU A 164 -9.27 14.32 17.24
CA GLU A 164 -9.92 14.20 15.94
C GLU A 164 -9.00 13.51 14.92
N THR A 165 -7.74 13.93 14.88
CA THR A 165 -6.72 13.32 13.99
C THR A 165 -6.56 11.83 14.30
N MET A 166 -6.51 11.43 15.57
CA MET A 166 -6.38 10.03 15.97
C MET A 166 -7.60 9.20 15.54
N PHE A 167 -8.81 9.74 15.75
CA PHE A 167 -10.06 9.11 15.30
C PHE A 167 -10.07 8.91 13.78
N GLN A 168 -9.75 9.96 13.02
CA GLN A 168 -9.73 9.92 11.57
C GLN A 168 -8.60 9.01 11.03
N PHE A 169 -7.47 8.94 11.72
CA PHE A 169 -6.39 8.04 11.36
C PHE A 169 -6.77 6.57 11.56
N GLY A 170 -7.45 6.25 12.66
CA GLY A 170 -8.02 4.90 12.88
C GLY A 170 -8.99 4.50 11.76
N ARG A 171 -9.89 5.41 11.39
CA ARG A 171 -10.79 5.21 10.23
C ARG A 171 -10.02 5.03 8.92
N TYR A 172 -8.96 5.81 8.69
CA TYR A 172 -8.11 5.64 7.51
C TYR A 172 -7.50 4.25 7.45
N LEU A 173 -6.93 3.74 8.54
CA LEU A 173 -6.35 2.41 8.60
C LEU A 173 -7.39 1.33 8.30
N LEU A 174 -8.58 1.42 8.89
CA LEU A 174 -9.66 0.47 8.67
C LEU A 174 -10.17 0.51 7.23
N LEU A 175 -10.47 1.69 6.69
CA LEU A 175 -10.91 1.87 5.31
C LEU A 175 -9.86 1.43 4.28
N SER A 176 -8.58 1.52 4.62
CA SER A 176 -7.48 1.11 3.74
C SER A 176 -7.25 -0.39 3.76
N SER A 177 -7.56 -1.07 4.86
CA SER A 177 -7.33 -2.51 5.05
C SER A 177 -8.56 -3.37 4.79
N SER A 178 -9.76 -2.81 4.76
CA SER A 178 -11.01 -3.55 4.61
C SER A 178 -11.95 -2.86 3.62
N ARG A 179 -12.51 -3.63 2.70
CA ARG A 179 -13.44 -3.17 1.65
C ARG A 179 -14.63 -4.11 1.57
N PRO A 180 -15.78 -3.68 1.04
CA PRO A 180 -16.85 -4.60 0.67
C PRO A 180 -16.28 -5.74 -0.20
N ASP A 181 -16.77 -6.95 0.02
CA ASP A 181 -16.37 -8.16 -0.71
C ASP A 181 -14.92 -8.62 -0.49
N THR A 182 -14.24 -8.10 0.53
CA THR A 182 -12.92 -8.58 0.97
C THR A 182 -13.00 -9.18 2.37
N LEU A 183 -11.91 -9.85 2.79
CA LEU A 183 -11.76 -10.27 4.18
C LEU A 183 -11.71 -9.04 5.10
N PRO A 184 -12.19 -9.16 6.35
CA PRO A 184 -12.04 -8.11 7.36
C PRO A 184 -10.56 -7.88 7.68
N ALA A 185 -10.25 -6.79 8.39
CA ALA A 185 -8.92 -6.58 8.94
C ALA A 185 -8.60 -7.67 9.97
N ASN A 186 -7.44 -8.30 9.85
CA ASN A 186 -6.91 -9.24 10.85
C ASN A 186 -6.26 -8.51 12.03
N LEU A 187 -5.64 -9.22 12.97
CA LEU A 187 -5.03 -8.65 14.18
C LEU A 187 -4.02 -7.53 13.91
N GLN A 188 -3.21 -7.66 12.86
CA GLN A 188 -2.19 -6.68 12.50
C GLN A 188 -2.62 -5.73 11.36
N GLY A 189 -3.80 -5.91 10.80
CA GLY A 189 -4.23 -5.21 9.61
C GLY A 189 -3.35 -5.54 8.40
N LEU A 190 -3.27 -4.64 7.41
CA LEU A 190 -2.37 -4.79 6.25
C LEU A 190 -0.94 -4.26 6.51
N TRP A 191 -0.73 -3.55 7.61
CA TRP A 191 0.48 -2.80 7.92
C TRP A 191 1.41 -3.60 8.82
N ASN A 192 1.81 -4.78 8.34
CA ASN A 192 2.67 -5.71 9.08
C ASN A 192 3.84 -6.15 8.19
N ASP A 193 5.06 -5.98 8.68
CA ASP A 193 6.30 -6.35 8.01
C ASP A 193 6.93 -7.65 8.53
N TYR A 194 6.30 -8.32 9.50
CA TYR A 194 6.80 -9.57 10.04
C TYR A 194 6.48 -10.76 9.14
N VAL A 195 7.48 -11.57 8.81
CA VAL A 195 7.29 -12.88 8.14
C VAL A 195 6.56 -13.88 9.07
N LYS A 196 6.77 -13.73 10.39
CA LYS A 196 6.08 -14.49 11.42
C LYS A 196 5.43 -13.53 12.41
N PRO A 197 4.26 -12.98 12.09
CA PRO A 197 3.59 -12.05 12.97
C PRO A 197 3.11 -12.73 14.26
N PRO A 198 2.99 -11.98 15.37
CA PRO A 198 2.36 -12.48 16.58
C PRO A 198 0.95 -13.02 16.27
N TRP A 199 0.58 -14.10 16.95
CA TRP A 199 -0.74 -14.74 16.83
C TRP A 199 -1.09 -15.13 15.38
N ALA A 200 -0.07 -15.45 14.58
CA ALA A 200 -0.21 -15.84 13.17
C ALA A 200 -1.02 -14.85 12.31
N CYS A 201 -1.23 -13.62 12.77
CA CYS A 201 -2.05 -12.60 12.10
C CYS A 201 -3.50 -13.04 11.84
N ASP A 202 -4.06 -13.85 12.72
CA ASP A 202 -5.43 -14.39 12.56
C ASP A 202 -6.52 -13.36 12.93
N TYR A 203 -7.80 -13.77 12.91
CA TYR A 203 -8.92 -12.82 13.02
C TYR A 203 -9.45 -12.65 14.44
N HIS A 204 -9.34 -13.62 15.32
CA HIS A 204 -9.89 -13.62 16.67
C HIS A 204 -11.34 -13.08 16.74
N ASN A 205 -12.28 -13.87 16.24
CA ASN A 205 -13.68 -13.46 16.09
C ASN A 205 -14.45 -13.31 17.42
N ASN A 206 -13.84 -13.65 18.54
CA ASN A 206 -14.48 -13.52 19.86
C ASN A 206 -14.51 -12.07 20.38
N ILE A 207 -13.57 -11.20 19.99
CA ILE A 207 -13.53 -9.79 20.42
C ILE A 207 -12.77 -8.88 19.45
N ASN A 208 -11.60 -9.30 18.90
CA ASN A 208 -10.72 -8.38 18.19
C ASN A 208 -11.32 -7.84 16.89
N VAL A 209 -12.01 -8.71 16.12
CA VAL A 209 -12.70 -8.26 14.90
C VAL A 209 -13.81 -7.28 15.25
N GLN A 210 -14.63 -7.56 16.28
CA GLN A 210 -15.69 -6.64 16.70
C GLN A 210 -15.13 -5.30 17.16
N MET A 211 -14.05 -5.30 17.94
CA MET A 211 -13.42 -4.05 18.40
C MET A 211 -12.80 -3.23 17.30
N ALA A 212 -12.27 -3.87 16.26
CA ALA A 212 -11.72 -3.15 15.10
C ALA A 212 -12.78 -2.39 14.30
N TYR A 213 -14.03 -2.86 14.32
CA TYR A 213 -15.13 -2.27 13.54
C TYR A 213 -16.13 -1.48 14.38
N TRP A 214 -15.95 -1.41 15.67
CA TRP A 214 -16.83 -0.67 16.56
C TRP A 214 -16.62 0.84 16.40
#